data_90386a7b8c13105de9fcb24243d37deb
#
_entry.id   90386a7b8c13105de9fcb24243d37deb
#
_cell.length_a   1.000
_cell.length_b   1.000
_cell.length_c   1.000
_cell.angle_alpha   90.00
_cell.angle_beta   90.00
_cell.angle_gamma   90.00
#
_symmetry.space_group_name_H-M   'P 1'
#
loop_
_entity.id
_entity.type
_entity.pdbx_description
1 polymer ?
#
loop_
_entity_poly.entity_id
_entity_poly.type
_entity_poly.pdbx_seq_one_letter_code
_entity_poly.pdbx_strand_id
1 'polypeptide(L)'
;MFTGIIEEIGHVNNVKKGTASAILTIQAEKVLEGTHIGDSIAVNGVCLTVTGIYDNTFTADVMHETLNRSSLGKLVSGSAVNLERAMAADGRFGGHIVSGHIDGTGKVAAITKDDNAIWYLSLIHISEPTRLRCIS
;
A
#
# COMPACT_ATOMS: atom_id res chain seq x y z
N MET A 1 12.71 2.77 -2.72
CA MET A 1 12.55 1.70 -1.69
C MET A 1 11.45 2.12 -0.73
N PHE A 2 10.67 1.19 -0.21
CA PHE A 2 9.65 1.42 0.82
C PHE A 2 10.01 0.68 2.10
N THR A 3 9.59 1.22 3.23
CA THR A 3 9.89 0.68 4.57
C THR A 3 8.72 -0.09 5.17
N GLY A 4 7.52 0.13 4.66
CA GLY A 4 6.27 -0.36 5.24
C GLY A 4 5.74 0.51 6.39
N ILE A 5 6.38 1.66 6.64
CA ILE A 5 5.92 2.62 7.63
C ILE A 5 4.96 3.60 6.95
N ILE A 6 3.70 3.52 7.34
CA ILE A 6 2.64 4.35 6.76
C ILE A 6 2.78 5.79 7.21
N GLU A 7 2.80 6.71 6.25
CA GLU A 7 2.90 8.15 6.51
C GLU A 7 1.53 8.81 6.65
N GLU A 8 0.52 8.28 5.92
CA GLU A 8 -0.81 8.86 5.84
C GLU A 8 -1.85 7.81 5.46
N ILE A 9 -3.10 8.03 5.88
CA ILE A 9 -4.27 7.33 5.36
C ILE A 9 -4.95 8.26 4.36
N GLY A 10 -4.87 7.90 3.06
CA GLY A 10 -5.59 8.58 2.00
C GLY A 10 -6.94 7.94 1.70
N HIS A 11 -7.71 8.58 0.82
CA HIS A 11 -9.03 8.10 0.39
C HIS A 11 -9.13 8.04 -1.13
N VAL A 12 -9.66 6.96 -1.64
CA VAL A 12 -9.92 6.81 -3.08
C VAL A 12 -11.09 7.71 -3.47
N ASN A 13 -10.84 8.71 -4.32
CA ASN A 13 -11.90 9.55 -4.88
C ASN A 13 -12.58 8.87 -6.05
N ASN A 14 -11.81 8.23 -6.92
CA ASN A 14 -12.34 7.59 -8.12
C ASN A 14 -11.48 6.41 -8.56
N VAL A 15 -12.14 5.42 -9.18
CA VAL A 15 -11.51 4.28 -9.85
C VAL A 15 -12.05 4.22 -11.27
N LYS A 16 -11.30 4.74 -12.23
CA LYS A 16 -11.68 4.71 -13.66
C LYS A 16 -11.10 3.45 -14.30
N LYS A 17 -11.93 2.42 -14.48
CA LYS A 17 -11.54 1.17 -15.13
C LYS A 17 -11.44 1.34 -16.65
N GLY A 18 -10.32 0.92 -17.22
CA GLY A 18 -10.09 0.79 -18.66
C GLY A 18 -10.09 -0.69 -19.09
N THR A 19 -9.73 -0.96 -20.36
CA THR A 19 -9.69 -2.32 -20.91
C THR A 19 -8.50 -3.14 -20.40
N ALA A 20 -7.36 -2.51 -20.12
CA ALA A 20 -6.12 -3.18 -19.70
C ALA A 20 -5.51 -2.60 -18.42
N SER A 21 -6.09 -1.53 -17.87
CA SER A 21 -5.60 -0.83 -16.69
C SER A 21 -6.75 -0.10 -15.98
N ALA A 22 -6.49 0.42 -14.80
CA ALA A 22 -7.36 1.37 -14.13
C ALA A 22 -6.56 2.59 -13.70
N ILE A 23 -7.20 3.75 -13.66
CA ILE A 23 -6.66 4.96 -13.07
C ILE A 23 -7.28 5.13 -11.68
N LEU A 24 -6.44 5.16 -10.67
CA LEU A 24 -6.83 5.51 -9.32
C LEU A 24 -6.61 7.01 -9.11
N THR A 25 -7.62 7.70 -8.58
CA THR A 25 -7.49 9.06 -8.07
C THR A 25 -7.61 9.00 -6.55
N ILE A 26 -6.58 9.41 -5.85
CA ILE A 26 -6.47 9.27 -4.39
C ILE A 26 -6.27 10.64 -3.77
N GLN A 27 -7.11 10.96 -2.78
CA GLN A 27 -6.98 12.15 -1.96
C GLN A 27 -5.95 11.91 -0.86
N ALA A 28 -5.02 12.86 -0.71
CA ALA A 28 -3.95 12.85 0.27
C ALA A 28 -3.46 14.28 0.54
N GLU A 29 -2.69 14.47 1.58
CA GLU A 29 -2.07 15.75 1.93
C GLU A 29 -0.56 15.57 2.16
N LYS A 30 -0.19 14.83 3.19
CA LYS A 30 1.19 14.67 3.63
C LYS A 30 2.10 14.05 2.58
N VAL A 31 1.65 12.98 1.94
CA VAL A 31 2.44 12.30 0.90
C VAL A 31 2.58 13.10 -0.39
N LEU A 32 1.82 14.19 -0.55
CA LEU A 32 1.95 15.08 -1.70
C LEU A 32 3.01 16.17 -1.49
N GLU A 33 3.41 16.42 -0.25
CA GLU A 33 4.46 17.40 0.06
C GLU A 33 5.79 17.00 -0.60
N GLY A 34 6.24 17.78 -1.59
CA GLY A 34 7.48 17.50 -2.33
C GLY A 34 7.41 16.33 -3.29
N THR A 35 6.24 15.74 -3.53
CA THR A 35 6.04 14.69 -4.52
C THR A 35 5.84 15.29 -5.91
N HIS A 36 6.45 14.67 -6.92
CA HIS A 36 6.37 15.06 -8.32
C HIS A 36 5.78 13.94 -9.17
N ILE A 37 5.32 14.29 -10.37
CA ILE A 37 4.93 13.30 -11.38
C ILE A 37 6.14 12.42 -11.71
N GLY A 38 5.95 11.11 -11.71
CA GLY A 38 7.01 10.11 -11.87
C GLY A 38 7.53 9.52 -10.56
N ASP A 39 7.24 10.14 -9.42
CA ASP A 39 7.60 9.57 -8.11
C ASP A 39 6.75 8.34 -7.79
N SER A 40 7.26 7.52 -6.89
CA SER A 40 6.57 6.32 -6.43
C SER A 40 5.93 6.53 -5.06
N ILE A 41 4.65 6.15 -4.96
CA ILE A 41 3.89 6.06 -3.71
C ILE A 41 3.40 4.63 -3.55
N ALA A 42 3.63 4.02 -2.39
CA ALA A 42 3.02 2.75 -2.05
C ALA A 42 1.58 2.99 -1.58
N VAL A 43 0.63 2.32 -2.24
CA VAL A 43 -0.79 2.31 -1.88
C VAL A 43 -1.14 0.93 -1.37
N ASN A 44 -1.46 0.79 -0.09
CA ASN A 44 -1.62 -0.51 0.58
C ASN A 44 -0.44 -1.46 0.33
N GLY A 45 0.80 -0.93 0.30
CA GLY A 45 2.03 -1.69 0.04
C GLY A 45 2.32 -1.98 -1.44
N VAL A 46 1.46 -1.55 -2.37
CA VAL A 46 1.68 -1.68 -3.82
C VAL A 46 2.33 -0.41 -4.35
N CYS A 47 3.51 -0.54 -4.94
CA CYS A 47 4.22 0.58 -5.57
C CYS A 47 3.45 1.07 -6.80
N LEU A 48 3.04 2.34 -6.79
CA LEU A 48 2.41 3.00 -7.92
C LEU A 48 3.19 4.26 -8.29
N THR A 49 3.25 4.54 -9.60
CA THR A 49 3.87 5.75 -10.12
C THR A 49 2.82 6.87 -10.23
N VAL A 50 3.14 8.03 -9.69
CA VAL A 50 2.30 9.22 -9.77
C VAL A 50 2.26 9.71 -11.22
N THR A 51 1.08 9.76 -11.83
CA THR A 51 0.85 10.20 -13.21
C THR A 51 0.27 11.61 -13.30
N GLY A 52 -0.26 12.15 -12.21
CA GLY A 52 -0.77 13.51 -12.11
C GLY A 52 -0.98 13.93 -10.66
N ILE A 53 -0.89 15.22 -10.41
CA ILE A 53 -1.16 15.84 -9.09
C ILE A 53 -2.10 17.03 -9.33
N TYR A 54 -3.20 17.07 -8.59
CA TYR A 54 -4.25 18.10 -8.70
C TYR A 54 -4.74 18.45 -7.30
N ASP A 55 -4.44 19.67 -6.85
CA ASP A 55 -4.73 20.13 -5.49
C ASP A 55 -4.27 19.13 -4.43
N ASN A 56 -5.22 18.50 -3.74
CA ASN A 56 -5.01 17.50 -2.69
C ASN A 56 -5.22 16.06 -3.19
N THR A 57 -5.06 15.81 -4.50
CA THR A 57 -5.19 14.46 -5.08
C THR A 57 -4.01 14.12 -5.98
N PHE A 58 -3.71 12.84 -6.08
CA PHE A 58 -2.84 12.31 -7.13
C PHE A 58 -3.54 11.20 -7.91
N THR A 59 -3.06 10.99 -9.14
CA THR A 59 -3.48 9.88 -9.98
C THR A 59 -2.34 8.90 -10.18
N ALA A 60 -2.69 7.62 -10.31
CA ALA A 60 -1.76 6.56 -10.65
C ALA A 60 -2.43 5.51 -11.54
N ASP A 61 -1.68 5.02 -12.53
CA ASP A 61 -2.14 3.94 -13.41
C ASP A 61 -1.82 2.58 -12.77
N VAL A 62 -2.80 1.68 -12.80
CA VAL A 62 -2.67 0.34 -12.23
C VAL A 62 -3.02 -0.70 -13.27
N MET A 63 -2.10 -1.61 -13.56
CA MET A 63 -2.34 -2.71 -14.51
C MET A 63 -3.33 -3.73 -13.94
N HIS A 64 -4.08 -4.41 -14.80
CA HIS A 64 -5.04 -5.44 -14.38
C HIS A 64 -4.41 -6.56 -13.55
N GLU A 65 -3.19 -6.98 -13.87
CA GLU A 65 -2.50 -7.99 -13.08
C GLU A 65 -2.29 -7.55 -11.63
N THR A 66 -1.88 -6.28 -11.42
CA THR A 66 -1.72 -5.70 -10.09
C THR A 66 -3.05 -5.62 -9.35
N LEU A 67 -4.13 -5.22 -10.04
CA LEU A 67 -5.48 -5.21 -9.45
C LEU A 67 -5.93 -6.62 -9.03
N ASN A 68 -5.67 -7.63 -9.86
CA ASN A 68 -6.09 -9.00 -9.60
C ASN A 68 -5.29 -9.68 -8.47
N ARG A 69 -4.02 -9.30 -8.30
CA ARG A 69 -3.10 -9.92 -7.32
C ARG A 69 -2.98 -9.16 -6.00
N SER A 70 -3.64 -8.01 -5.87
CA SER A 70 -3.51 -7.15 -4.69
C SER A 70 -4.87 -6.73 -4.13
N SER A 71 -4.84 -6.04 -2.99
CA SER A 71 -6.03 -5.44 -2.40
C SER A 71 -6.64 -4.31 -3.25
N LEU A 72 -5.87 -3.76 -4.22
CA LEU A 72 -6.30 -2.62 -5.03
C LEU A 72 -7.50 -2.94 -5.93
N GLY A 73 -7.67 -4.21 -6.32
CA GLY A 73 -8.81 -4.63 -7.15
C GLY A 73 -10.18 -4.51 -6.48
N LYS A 74 -10.20 -4.38 -5.15
CA LYS A 74 -11.42 -4.23 -4.34
C LYS A 74 -11.72 -2.77 -3.98
N LEU A 75 -10.84 -1.83 -4.34
CA LEU A 75 -11.03 -0.43 -4.02
C LEU A 75 -12.20 0.17 -4.80
N VAL A 76 -12.95 0.99 -4.10
CA VAL A 76 -14.07 1.79 -4.62
C VAL A 76 -13.92 3.23 -4.12
N SER A 77 -14.68 4.16 -4.69
CA SER A 77 -14.74 5.53 -4.16
C SER A 77 -15.09 5.52 -2.66
N GLY A 78 -14.36 6.29 -1.87
CA GLY A 78 -14.45 6.34 -0.41
C GLY A 78 -13.59 5.32 0.34
N SER A 79 -12.96 4.35 -0.34
CA SER A 79 -12.06 3.40 0.31
C SER A 79 -10.87 4.11 0.95
N ALA A 80 -10.57 3.80 2.21
CA ALA A 80 -9.34 4.23 2.87
C ALA A 80 -8.16 3.38 2.40
N VAL A 81 -7.01 4.02 2.20
CA VAL A 81 -5.76 3.36 1.75
C VAL A 81 -4.57 3.88 2.56
N ASN A 82 -3.66 2.97 2.89
CA ASN A 82 -2.39 3.32 3.51
C ASN A 82 -1.44 3.86 2.45
N LEU A 83 -0.78 4.99 2.74
CA LEU A 83 0.14 5.66 1.83
C LEU A 83 1.53 5.80 2.44
N GLU A 84 2.54 5.53 1.62
CA GLU A 84 3.96 5.72 1.95
C GLU A 84 4.69 6.21 0.71
N ARG A 85 5.46 7.30 0.82
CA ARG A 85 6.36 7.74 -0.27
C ARG A 85 7.56 6.82 -0.39
N ALA A 86 8.10 6.67 -1.58
CA ALA A 86 9.43 6.08 -1.74
C ALA A 86 10.45 6.89 -0.93
N MET A 87 11.34 6.20 -0.21
CA MET A 87 12.38 6.83 0.56
C MET A 87 13.33 7.61 -0.35
N ALA A 88 13.65 8.84 0.01
CA ALA A 88 14.65 9.64 -0.69
C ALA A 88 16.04 8.97 -0.63
N ALA A 89 16.85 9.15 -1.68
CA ALA A 89 18.17 8.51 -1.78
C ALA A 89 19.14 8.96 -0.66
N ASP A 90 18.95 10.17 -0.13
CA ASP A 90 19.67 10.76 1.00
C ASP A 90 18.90 10.66 2.32
N GLY A 91 17.76 9.94 2.32
CA GLY A 91 16.90 9.76 3.48
C GLY A 91 17.55 8.89 4.56
N ARG A 92 17.06 9.03 5.80
CA ARG A 92 17.50 8.19 6.93
C ARG A 92 16.69 6.90 6.94
N PHE A 93 17.39 5.77 7.12
CA PHE A 93 16.71 4.52 7.44
C PHE A 93 16.22 4.58 8.88
N GLY A 94 14.90 4.55 9.10
CA GLY A 94 14.28 4.62 10.42
C GLY A 94 14.44 3.36 11.28
N GLY A 95 15.36 2.48 10.92
CA GLY A 95 15.61 1.21 11.62
C GLY A 95 16.57 0.33 10.81
N HIS A 96 16.25 -0.95 10.66
CA HIS A 96 16.99 -1.85 9.78
C HIS A 96 16.44 -1.78 8.33
N ILE A 97 17.23 -2.23 7.36
CA ILE A 97 16.84 -2.22 5.95
C ILE A 97 15.79 -3.31 5.73
N VAL A 98 14.58 -2.91 5.37
CA VAL A 98 13.48 -3.79 4.97
C VAL A 98 12.92 -3.37 3.62
N SER A 99 12.34 -4.30 2.88
CA SER A 99 11.59 -4.00 1.67
C SER A 99 10.10 -4.00 1.99
N GLY A 100 9.44 -2.87 1.79
CA GLY A 100 8.00 -2.70 2.00
C GLY A 100 7.14 -3.14 0.80
N HIS A 101 7.71 -3.74 -0.24
CA HIS A 101 6.92 -4.31 -1.33
C HIS A 101 6.14 -5.53 -0.87
N ILE A 102 4.87 -5.60 -1.23
CA ILE A 102 4.05 -6.77 -0.95
C ILE A 102 4.30 -7.87 -1.97
N ASP A 103 4.29 -9.13 -1.51
CA ASP A 103 4.43 -10.33 -2.36
C ASP A 103 3.09 -11.07 -2.53
N GLY A 104 2.08 -10.72 -1.74
CA GLY A 104 0.78 -11.36 -1.79
C GLY A 104 -0.18 -10.87 -0.72
N THR A 105 -1.32 -11.54 -0.64
CA THR A 105 -2.36 -11.28 0.36
C THR A 105 -2.50 -12.49 1.29
N GLY A 106 -2.87 -12.23 2.55
CA GLY A 106 -3.14 -13.26 3.53
C GLY A 106 -4.42 -12.96 4.30
N LYS A 107 -4.83 -13.89 5.17
CA LYS A 107 -5.95 -13.71 6.09
C LYS A 107 -5.44 -13.68 7.51
N VAL A 108 -5.86 -12.70 8.30
CA VAL A 108 -5.63 -12.70 9.74
C VAL A 108 -6.49 -13.79 10.36
N ALA A 109 -5.85 -14.79 10.95
CA ALA A 109 -6.51 -15.94 11.58
C ALA A 109 -6.80 -15.69 13.07
N ALA A 110 -5.92 -14.95 13.75
CA ALA A 110 -6.10 -14.60 15.16
C ALA A 110 -5.41 -13.27 15.47
N ILE A 111 -5.95 -12.56 16.45
CA ILE A 111 -5.38 -11.36 17.04
C ILE A 111 -5.37 -11.56 18.55
N THR A 112 -4.21 -11.45 19.18
CA THR A 112 -4.05 -11.58 20.64
C THR A 112 -3.39 -10.32 21.18
N LYS A 113 -4.00 -9.72 22.20
CA LYS A 113 -3.40 -8.60 22.95
C LYS A 113 -2.48 -9.16 24.03
N ASP A 114 -1.29 -8.58 24.15
CA ASP A 114 -0.28 -8.95 25.12
C ASP A 114 0.36 -7.67 25.66
N ASP A 115 -0.23 -7.12 26.71
CA ASP A 115 0.14 -5.84 27.34
C ASP A 115 0.22 -4.69 26.32
N ASN A 116 1.43 -4.19 26.03
CA ASN A 116 1.68 -3.12 25.06
C ASN A 116 1.88 -3.65 23.61
N ALA A 117 1.74 -4.96 23.39
CA ALA A 117 1.87 -5.61 22.09
C ALA A 117 0.55 -6.19 21.57
N ILE A 118 0.45 -6.32 20.26
CA ILE A 118 -0.65 -7.02 19.60
C ILE A 118 -0.04 -8.05 18.64
N TRP A 119 -0.35 -9.32 18.87
CA TRP A 119 0.07 -10.43 18.01
C TRP A 119 -0.96 -10.65 16.91
N TYR A 120 -0.51 -10.63 15.64
CA TYR A 120 -1.32 -10.98 14.49
C TYR A 120 -0.84 -12.31 13.92
N LEU A 121 -1.70 -13.31 13.90
CA LEU A 121 -1.48 -14.56 13.21
C LEU A 121 -2.11 -14.47 11.82
N SER A 122 -1.30 -14.56 10.76
CA SER A 122 -1.80 -14.52 9.38
C SER A 122 -1.48 -15.81 8.63
N LEU A 123 -2.42 -16.25 7.78
CA LEU A 123 -2.29 -17.40 6.90
C LEU A 123 -2.18 -16.92 5.46
N ILE A 124 -1.11 -17.31 4.76
CA ILE A 124 -0.86 -16.95 3.36
C ILE A 124 -1.37 -18.06 2.42
N HIS A 125 -1.23 -19.34 2.82
CA HIS A 125 -1.75 -20.49 2.08
C HIS A 125 -2.72 -21.29 2.94
N ILE A 126 -3.92 -21.55 2.42
CA ILE A 126 -4.98 -22.26 3.15
C ILE A 126 -4.87 -23.79 2.98
N SER A 127 -4.09 -24.28 2.00
CA SER A 127 -4.04 -25.69 1.60
C SER A 127 -2.76 -26.43 1.97
N GLU A 128 -1.78 -25.80 2.61
CA GLU A 128 -0.56 -26.46 3.06
C GLU A 128 -0.40 -26.38 4.58
N PRO A 129 0.23 -27.41 5.22
CA PRO A 129 0.53 -27.36 6.64
C PRO A 129 1.49 -26.20 6.93
N THR A 130 0.98 -25.33 7.65
CA THR A 130 1.32 -23.98 8.06
C THR A 130 2.79 -23.75 8.41
N ARG A 131 3.48 -22.85 7.70
CA ARG A 131 4.51 -22.03 8.34
C ARG A 131 3.84 -20.78 8.94
N LEU A 132 3.77 -20.76 10.25
CA LEU A 132 3.36 -19.57 11.01
C LEU A 132 4.48 -18.53 10.91
N ARG A 133 4.19 -17.35 10.35
CA ARG A 133 5.03 -16.17 10.51
C ARG A 133 4.36 -15.25 11.52
N CYS A 134 5.00 -15.06 12.66
CA CYS A 134 4.65 -14.00 13.59
C CYS A 134 5.28 -12.70 13.10
N ILE A 135 4.50 -11.65 12.97
CA ILE A 135 4.97 -10.30 12.70
C ILE A 135 4.78 -9.53 14.01
N SER A 136 5.89 -9.11 14.60
CA SER A 136 5.92 -8.20 15.75
C SER A 136 5.96 -6.76 15.28
#